data_6f2e6247149efdfbc69b33b2dd6a6886
#
_entry.id   6f2e6247149efdfbc69b33b2dd6a6886
#
_cell.length_a   1.000
_cell.length_b   1.000
_cell.length_c   1.000
_cell.angle_alpha   90.00
_cell.angle_beta   90.00
_cell.angle_gamma   90.00
#
_symmetry.space_group_name_H-M   'P 1'
#
loop_
_entity.id
_entity.type
_entity.pdbx_description
1 polymer ?
#
loop_
_entity_poly.entity_id
_entity_poly.type
_entity_poly.pdbx_seq_one_letter_code
_entity_poly.pdbx_strand_id
1 'polypeptide(L)'
;MRLNLDCVRDILICVEENADYRRGIEFYDSYSPDADIPELNGGIPKYNLPLFEKYGDKTTLYHVRYCLKGNLLEFDDRSIEPYIGISDLTPNGHAMLNDIRDQKVFERAKSVALSIGLASLPSIQQIISRLANDLIHSHFASGRTT
;
A
#
# COMPACT_ATOMS: atom_id res chain seq x y z
N MET A 1 -1.82 -0.51 16.59
CA MET A 1 -1.36 -1.48 15.58
C MET A 1 -0.06 -0.99 14.96
N ARG A 2 0.89 -1.86 14.78
CA ARG A 2 2.18 -1.50 14.19
C ARG A 2 2.10 -1.47 12.67
N LEU A 3 2.86 -0.57 12.06
CA LEU A 3 3.00 -0.53 10.60
C LEU A 3 3.66 -1.82 10.09
N ASN A 4 3.03 -2.44 9.13
CA ASN A 4 3.53 -3.64 8.45
C ASN A 4 3.83 -3.27 6.99
N LEU A 5 5.11 -3.17 6.66
CA LEU A 5 5.54 -2.71 5.34
C LEU A 5 5.22 -3.74 4.24
N ASP A 6 5.19 -5.03 4.57
CA ASP A 6 4.73 -6.06 3.64
C ASP A 6 3.27 -5.83 3.25
N CYS A 7 2.43 -5.52 4.24
CA CYS A 7 1.02 -5.23 3.99
C CYS A 7 0.84 -3.98 3.13
N VAL A 8 1.58 -2.93 3.40
CA VAL A 8 1.58 -1.70 2.59
C VAL A 8 1.92 -2.02 1.14
N ARG A 9 3.02 -2.74 0.91
CA ARG A 9 3.44 -3.13 -0.45
C ARG A 9 2.36 -3.93 -1.17
N ASP A 10 1.80 -4.93 -0.50
CA ASP A 10 0.79 -5.78 -1.10
C ASP A 10 -0.51 -5.03 -1.41
N ILE A 11 -0.87 -4.04 -0.59
CA ILE A 11 -2.02 -3.16 -0.87
C ILE A 11 -1.74 -2.31 -2.10
N LEU A 12 -0.56 -1.70 -2.20
CA LEU A 12 -0.20 -0.87 -3.35
C LEU A 12 -0.20 -1.69 -4.64
N ILE A 13 0.32 -2.92 -4.59
CA ILE A 13 0.29 -3.84 -5.73
C ILE A 13 -1.16 -4.19 -6.11
N CYS A 14 -1.99 -4.48 -5.13
CA CYS A 14 -3.41 -4.80 -5.35
C CYS A 14 -4.13 -3.66 -6.06
N VAL A 15 -3.91 -2.44 -5.62
CA VAL A 15 -4.51 -1.25 -6.27
C VAL A 15 -3.98 -1.10 -7.70
N GLU A 16 -2.67 -1.20 -7.90
CA GLU A 16 -2.08 -1.08 -9.23
C GLU A 16 -2.63 -2.10 -10.21
N GLU A 17 -2.79 -3.35 -9.77
CA GLU A 17 -3.24 -4.44 -10.64
C GLU A 17 -4.73 -4.38 -10.98
N ASN A 18 -5.55 -3.79 -10.11
CA ASN A 18 -7.00 -3.88 -10.20
C ASN A 18 -7.70 -2.56 -10.52
N ALA A 19 -7.08 -1.41 -10.21
CA ALA A 19 -7.60 -0.10 -10.58
C ALA A 19 -7.13 0.27 -11.98
N ASP A 20 -7.96 1.01 -12.72
CA ASP A 20 -7.60 1.55 -14.03
C ASP A 20 -8.13 2.99 -14.17
N TYR A 21 -7.92 3.56 -15.35
CA TYR A 21 -8.31 4.94 -15.65
C TYR A 21 -9.79 5.27 -15.31
N ARG A 22 -10.67 4.28 -15.41
CA ARG A 22 -12.12 4.50 -15.22
C ARG A 22 -12.66 3.80 -13.97
N ARG A 23 -11.96 2.81 -13.47
CA ARG A 23 -12.41 1.95 -12.36
C ARG A 23 -11.45 2.00 -11.20
N GLY A 24 -11.96 2.49 -10.08
CA GLY A 24 -11.32 2.27 -8.80
C GLY A 24 -11.59 0.87 -8.29
N ILE A 25 -11.07 0.60 -7.10
CA ILE A 25 -11.34 -0.64 -6.37
C ILE A 25 -11.98 -0.31 -5.03
N GLU A 26 -12.49 -1.34 -4.36
CA GLU A 26 -13.14 -1.20 -3.08
C GLU A 26 -12.61 -2.24 -2.10
N PHE A 27 -12.45 -1.84 -0.85
CA PHE A 27 -12.17 -2.75 0.25
C PHE A 27 -13.41 -2.87 1.12
N TYR A 28 -13.86 -4.10 1.36
CA TYR A 28 -15.01 -4.37 2.19
C TYR A 28 -14.65 -4.18 3.66
N ASP A 29 -15.36 -3.29 4.35
CA ASP A 29 -15.15 -3.00 5.77
C ASP A 29 -16.22 -3.70 6.60
N SER A 30 -15.88 -4.89 7.10
CA SER A 30 -16.77 -5.68 7.95
C SER A 30 -17.05 -5.03 9.31
N TYR A 31 -16.27 -4.02 9.68
CA TYR A 31 -16.46 -3.26 10.93
C TYR A 31 -17.33 -2.03 10.74
N SER A 32 -17.75 -1.72 9.52
CA SER A 32 -18.69 -0.63 9.26
C SER A 32 -20.04 -0.95 9.88
N PRO A 33 -20.74 0.04 10.48
CA PRO A 33 -22.11 -0.15 10.95
C PRO A 33 -23.07 -0.62 9.85
N ASP A 34 -22.76 -0.31 8.59
CA ASP A 34 -23.59 -0.66 7.42
C ASP A 34 -23.28 -2.04 6.85
N ALA A 35 -22.27 -2.76 7.38
CA ALA A 35 -21.88 -4.08 6.88
C ALA A 35 -23.02 -5.12 7.00
N ASP A 36 -23.89 -4.97 7.97
CA ASP A 36 -25.00 -5.89 8.21
C ASP A 36 -26.27 -5.55 7.40
N ILE A 37 -26.25 -4.51 6.58
CA ILE A 37 -27.39 -4.11 5.76
C ILE A 37 -27.30 -4.83 4.41
N PRO A 38 -28.19 -5.86 4.16
CA PRO A 38 -28.08 -6.68 2.95
C PRO A 38 -28.16 -5.88 1.64
N GLU A 39 -28.94 -4.80 1.61
CA GLU A 39 -29.12 -3.96 0.43
C GLU A 39 -27.86 -3.20 0.05
N LEU A 40 -26.98 -2.96 1.01
CA LEU A 40 -25.73 -2.24 0.79
C LEU A 40 -24.53 -3.18 0.62
N ASN A 41 -24.70 -4.46 0.93
CA ASN A 41 -23.62 -5.42 0.95
C ASN A 41 -23.61 -6.27 -0.32
N GLY A 42 -22.75 -5.93 -1.26
CA GLY A 42 -22.51 -6.68 -2.50
C GLY A 42 -21.51 -7.83 -2.35
N GLY A 43 -21.04 -8.10 -1.13
CA GLY A 43 -20.07 -9.14 -0.85
C GLY A 43 -18.63 -8.61 -0.86
N ILE A 44 -17.70 -9.51 -0.57
CA ILE A 44 -16.26 -9.19 -0.53
C ILE A 44 -15.69 -9.30 -1.93
N PRO A 45 -15.08 -8.22 -2.48
CA PRO A 45 -14.42 -8.30 -3.77
C PRO A 45 -13.32 -9.35 -3.77
N LYS A 46 -13.16 -10.07 -4.88
CA LYS A 46 -12.19 -11.17 -4.98
C LYS A 46 -10.76 -10.73 -4.72
N TYR A 47 -10.38 -9.54 -5.15
CA TYR A 47 -9.03 -9.00 -4.94
C TYR A 47 -8.73 -8.67 -3.47
N ASN A 48 -9.75 -8.57 -2.61
CA ASN A 48 -9.57 -8.41 -1.16
C ASN A 48 -9.11 -9.70 -0.48
N LEU A 49 -9.53 -10.86 -1.01
CA LEU A 49 -9.36 -12.14 -0.31
C LEU A 49 -7.90 -12.49 -0.02
N PRO A 50 -6.94 -12.37 -0.97
CA PRO A 50 -5.55 -12.69 -0.67
C PRO A 50 -4.96 -11.85 0.47
N LEU A 51 -5.34 -10.58 0.54
CA LEU A 51 -4.89 -9.67 1.59
C LEU A 51 -5.52 -10.05 2.94
N PHE A 52 -6.81 -10.32 2.95
CA PHE A 52 -7.52 -10.72 4.17
C PHE A 52 -7.05 -12.06 4.70
N GLU A 53 -6.71 -12.99 3.82
CA GLU A 53 -6.15 -14.28 4.22
C GLU A 53 -4.75 -14.15 4.81
N LYS A 54 -3.91 -13.32 4.19
CA LYS A 54 -2.51 -13.15 4.59
C LYS A 54 -2.35 -12.34 5.88
N TYR A 55 -3.10 -11.25 6.02
CA TYR A 55 -2.93 -10.27 7.11
C TYR A 55 -4.11 -10.21 8.07
N GLY A 56 -5.25 -10.78 7.70
CA GLY A 56 -6.52 -10.56 8.37
C GLY A 56 -7.20 -9.29 7.88
N ASP A 57 -8.51 -9.23 7.99
CA ASP A 57 -9.30 -8.10 7.53
C ASP A 57 -8.96 -6.81 8.30
N LYS A 58 -8.86 -6.90 9.62
CA LYS A 58 -8.60 -5.76 10.49
C LYS A 58 -7.24 -5.11 10.17
N THR A 59 -6.19 -5.91 10.04
CA THR A 59 -4.85 -5.41 9.70
C THR A 59 -4.84 -4.79 8.31
N THR A 60 -5.45 -5.45 7.33
CA THR A 60 -5.54 -4.95 5.96
C THR A 60 -6.27 -3.60 5.93
N LEU A 61 -7.45 -3.52 6.53
CA LEU A 61 -8.24 -2.29 6.54
C LEU A 61 -7.54 -1.14 7.25
N TYR A 62 -6.85 -1.43 8.35
CA TYR A 62 -6.03 -0.45 9.05
C TYR A 62 -4.96 0.14 8.12
N HIS A 63 -4.26 -0.73 7.36
CA HIS A 63 -3.19 -0.29 6.47
C HIS A 63 -3.72 0.40 5.22
N VAL A 64 -4.90 0.04 4.71
CA VAL A 64 -5.57 0.79 3.65
C VAL A 64 -5.82 2.23 4.09
N ARG A 65 -6.39 2.41 5.28
CA ARG A 65 -6.64 3.74 5.84
C ARG A 65 -5.33 4.50 6.10
N TYR A 66 -4.31 3.79 6.55
CA TYR A 66 -3.00 4.39 6.79
C TYR A 66 -2.36 4.88 5.48
N CYS A 67 -2.49 4.11 4.41
CA CYS A 67 -2.02 4.52 3.07
C CYS A 67 -2.79 5.73 2.54
N LEU A 68 -4.09 5.82 2.81
CA LEU A 68 -4.88 7.01 2.48
C LEU A 68 -4.36 8.24 3.21
N LYS A 69 -4.16 8.13 4.51
CA LYS A 69 -3.62 9.22 5.34
C LYS A 69 -2.20 9.62 4.96
N GLY A 70 -1.42 8.65 4.52
CA GLY A 70 -0.04 8.86 4.06
C GLY A 70 0.08 9.36 2.63
N ASN A 71 -1.03 9.67 1.98
CA ASN A 71 -1.06 10.15 0.59
C ASN A 71 -0.42 9.19 -0.41
N LEU A 72 -0.62 7.89 -0.20
CA LEU A 72 -0.20 6.84 -1.15
C LEU A 72 -1.36 6.37 -2.02
N LEU A 73 -2.57 6.47 -1.51
CA LEU A 73 -3.80 6.08 -2.19
C LEU A 73 -4.72 7.28 -2.30
N GLU A 74 -5.45 7.34 -3.41
CA GLU A 74 -6.48 8.34 -3.65
C GLU A 74 -7.84 7.78 -3.31
N PHE A 75 -8.57 8.46 -2.43
CA PHE A 75 -9.91 8.05 -2.01
C PHE A 75 -10.92 8.25 -3.13
N ASP A 76 -11.79 7.27 -3.34
CA ASP A 76 -12.91 7.38 -4.26
C ASP A 76 -14.19 7.69 -3.48
N ASP A 77 -14.66 8.92 -3.58
CA ASP A 77 -15.84 9.42 -2.86
C ASP A 77 -17.17 8.90 -3.44
N ARG A 78 -17.12 8.21 -4.57
CA ARG A 78 -18.31 7.57 -5.16
C ARG A 78 -18.67 6.28 -4.45
N SER A 79 -17.75 5.69 -3.70
CA SER A 79 -18.01 4.50 -2.91
C SER A 79 -18.89 4.84 -1.70
N ILE A 80 -19.74 3.89 -1.34
CA ILE A 80 -20.62 4.01 -0.18
C ILE A 80 -20.28 2.91 0.82
N GLU A 81 -20.57 3.18 2.11
CA GLU A 81 -20.44 2.17 3.15
C GLU A 81 -21.22 0.90 2.77
N PRO A 82 -20.71 -0.32 3.04
CA PRO A 82 -19.54 -0.64 3.88
C PRO A 82 -18.21 -0.76 3.11
N TYR A 83 -18.05 -0.07 2.02
CA TYR A 83 -16.85 -0.15 1.19
C TYR A 83 -15.97 1.08 1.34
N ILE A 84 -14.65 0.86 1.35
CA ILE A 84 -13.65 1.91 1.26
C ILE A 84 -13.21 1.98 -0.20
N GLY A 85 -13.57 3.04 -0.91
CA GLY A 85 -13.24 3.22 -2.31
C GLY A 85 -11.87 3.82 -2.52
N ILE A 86 -11.11 3.23 -3.43
CA ILE A 86 -9.80 3.70 -3.85
C ILE A 86 -9.82 3.89 -5.36
N SER A 87 -9.60 5.11 -5.83
CA SER A 87 -9.58 5.38 -7.26
C SER A 87 -8.29 4.94 -7.93
N ASP A 88 -7.16 5.16 -7.28
CA ASP A 88 -5.84 4.78 -7.80
C ASP A 88 -4.76 5.01 -6.74
N LEU A 89 -3.51 4.67 -7.10
CA LEU A 89 -2.34 5.16 -6.40
C LEU A 89 -2.18 6.66 -6.68
N THR A 90 -1.70 7.40 -5.69
CA THR A 90 -1.25 8.77 -5.91
C THR A 90 0.10 8.75 -6.66
N PRO A 91 0.58 9.87 -7.22
CA PRO A 91 1.95 9.94 -7.72
C PRO A 91 2.99 9.49 -6.69
N ASN A 92 2.76 9.86 -5.43
CA ASN A 92 3.59 9.45 -4.31
C ASN A 92 3.54 7.93 -4.07
N GLY A 93 2.35 7.35 -4.18
CA GLY A 93 2.16 5.89 -4.08
C GLY A 93 2.84 5.13 -5.22
N HIS A 94 2.74 5.63 -6.45
CA HIS A 94 3.45 5.06 -7.59
C HIS A 94 4.97 5.10 -7.41
N ALA A 95 5.51 6.24 -6.93
CA ALA A 95 6.94 6.39 -6.69
C ALA A 95 7.41 5.40 -5.62
N MET A 96 6.70 5.30 -4.51
CA MET A 96 7.04 4.36 -3.44
C MET A 96 7.00 2.92 -3.93
N LEU A 97 5.94 2.53 -4.63
CA LEU A 97 5.81 1.16 -5.14
C LEU A 97 6.93 0.84 -6.12
N ASN A 98 7.28 1.79 -6.99
CA ASN A 98 8.38 1.59 -7.93
C ASN A 98 9.70 1.32 -7.20
N ASP A 99 9.96 2.04 -6.11
CA ASP A 99 11.18 1.86 -5.31
C ASP A 99 11.20 0.52 -4.57
N ILE A 100 10.08 0.11 -3.98
CA ILE A 100 10.02 -1.13 -3.18
C ILE A 100 9.77 -2.39 -4.01
N ARG A 101 9.58 -2.29 -5.32
CA ARG A 101 9.59 -3.47 -6.21
C ARG A 101 10.94 -4.14 -6.21
N ASP A 102 12.02 -3.39 -6.05
CA ASP A 102 13.34 -3.98 -5.87
C ASP A 102 13.40 -4.67 -4.51
N GLN A 103 13.62 -5.97 -4.52
CA GLN A 103 13.60 -6.77 -3.29
C GLN A 103 14.71 -6.36 -2.34
N LYS A 104 15.87 -5.95 -2.85
CA LYS A 104 16.98 -5.50 -2.00
C LYS A 104 16.64 -4.20 -1.28
N VAL A 105 16.05 -3.24 -1.99
CA VAL A 105 15.59 -1.97 -1.40
C VAL A 105 14.55 -2.26 -0.33
N PHE A 106 13.58 -3.11 -0.64
CA PHE A 106 12.50 -3.47 0.29
C PHE A 106 13.01 -4.13 1.56
N GLU A 107 13.86 -5.15 1.43
CA GLU A 107 14.42 -5.86 2.59
C GLU A 107 15.28 -4.93 3.45
N ARG A 108 16.06 -4.07 2.83
CA ARG A 108 16.88 -3.10 3.54
C ARG A 108 16.03 -2.06 4.27
N ALA A 109 14.98 -1.57 3.63
CA ALA A 109 14.04 -0.63 4.25
C ALA A 109 13.36 -1.24 5.47
N LYS A 110 12.93 -2.48 5.39
CA LYS A 110 12.36 -3.22 6.52
C LYS A 110 13.35 -3.35 7.66
N SER A 111 14.57 -3.73 7.36
CA SER A 111 15.64 -3.90 8.34
C SER A 111 15.96 -2.59 9.05
N VAL A 112 16.11 -1.50 8.32
CA VAL A 112 16.40 -0.18 8.88
C VAL A 112 15.22 0.30 9.76
N ALA A 113 14.00 0.14 9.28
CA ALA A 113 12.80 0.54 10.02
C ALA A 113 12.70 -0.20 11.37
N LEU A 114 13.02 -1.50 11.39
CA LEU A 114 13.03 -2.30 12.59
C LEU A 114 14.12 -1.84 13.57
N SER A 115 15.34 -1.56 13.06
CA SER A 115 16.49 -1.23 13.92
C SER A 115 16.36 0.14 14.59
N ILE A 116 15.73 1.12 13.92
CA ILE A 116 15.57 2.47 14.48
C ILE A 116 14.17 2.74 15.05
N GLY A 117 13.30 1.73 15.01
CA GLY A 117 11.95 1.83 15.57
C GLY A 117 11.03 2.81 14.86
N LEU A 118 11.29 3.12 13.60
CA LEU A 118 10.45 4.02 12.84
C LEU A 118 9.09 3.36 12.57
N ALA A 119 8.03 4.06 12.95
CA ALA A 119 6.66 3.61 12.78
C ALA A 119 5.86 4.49 11.84
N SER A 120 6.42 5.61 11.37
CA SER A 120 5.69 6.54 10.51
C SER A 120 5.98 6.28 9.04
N LEU A 121 4.92 6.30 8.24
CA LEU A 121 5.01 6.07 6.80
C LEU A 121 5.87 7.12 6.06
N PRO A 122 5.76 8.44 6.37
CA PRO A 122 6.62 9.43 5.74
C PRO A 122 8.11 9.20 5.98
N SER A 123 8.49 8.81 7.19
CA SER A 123 9.90 8.53 7.52
C SER A 123 10.41 7.32 6.76
N ILE A 124 9.62 6.26 6.68
CA ILE A 124 9.96 5.05 5.92
C ILE A 124 10.07 5.37 4.43
N GLN A 125 9.18 6.22 3.91
CA GLN A 125 9.20 6.66 2.53
C GLN A 125 10.49 7.39 2.16
N GLN A 126 11.00 8.25 3.05
CA GLN A 126 12.28 8.93 2.86
C GLN A 126 13.43 7.93 2.83
N ILE A 127 13.43 6.94 3.71
CA ILE A 127 14.45 5.88 3.73
C ILE A 127 14.41 5.07 2.43
N ILE A 128 13.25 4.68 1.97
CA ILE A 128 13.07 3.92 0.73
C ILE A 128 13.61 4.72 -0.46
N SER A 129 13.25 5.98 -0.55
CA SER A 129 13.71 6.87 -1.64
C SER A 129 15.23 7.01 -1.65
N ARG A 130 15.84 7.18 -0.48
CA ARG A 130 17.29 7.27 -0.33
C ARG A 130 17.99 5.97 -0.72
N LEU A 131 17.47 4.83 -0.28
CA LEU A 131 18.04 3.51 -0.62
C LEU A 131 17.94 3.24 -2.13
N ALA A 132 16.84 3.60 -2.76
CA ALA A 132 16.64 3.45 -4.19
C ALA A 132 17.63 4.33 -4.97
N ASN A 133 17.84 5.57 -4.54
CA ASN A 133 18.80 6.48 -5.15
C ASN A 133 20.24 5.95 -5.01
N ASP A 134 20.60 5.45 -3.83
CA ASP A 134 21.92 4.87 -3.59
C ASP A 134 22.16 3.66 -4.49
N LEU A 135 21.17 2.83 -4.70
CA LEU A 135 21.25 1.67 -5.60
C LEU A 135 21.48 2.13 -7.05
N ILE A 136 20.78 3.14 -7.52
CA ILE A 136 20.94 3.72 -8.86
C ILE A 136 22.36 4.27 -9.02
N HIS A 137 22.84 5.05 -8.07
CA HIS A 137 24.21 5.60 -8.10
C HIS A 137 25.27 4.51 -8.12
N SER A 138 25.13 3.49 -7.31
CA SER A 138 26.02 2.35 -7.27
C SER A 138 26.06 1.63 -8.64
N HIS A 139 24.90 1.44 -9.26
CA HIS A 139 24.80 0.81 -10.57
C HIS A 139 25.49 1.64 -11.66
N PHE A 140 25.29 2.95 -11.70
CA PHE A 140 25.92 3.83 -12.64
C PHE A 140 27.42 3.91 -12.42
N ALA A 141 27.89 3.97 -11.17
CA ALA A 141 29.33 3.97 -10.84
C ALA A 141 30.00 2.69 -11.33
N SER A 142 29.35 1.52 -11.16
CA SER A 142 29.86 0.24 -11.66
C SER A 142 29.92 0.20 -13.17
N GLY A 143 28.95 0.80 -13.87
CA GLY A 143 28.92 0.87 -15.33
C GLY A 143 30.05 1.76 -15.94
N ARG A 144 30.56 2.72 -15.18
CA ARG A 144 31.60 3.64 -15.62
C ARG A 144 33.02 3.06 -15.51
N THR A 145 33.20 2.04 -14.72
CA THR A 145 34.51 1.41 -14.49
C THR A 145 34.87 0.33 -15.51
N THR A 146 33.95 0.01 -16.40
CA THR A 146 34.19 -0.88 -17.51
C THR A 146 34.44 -0.12 -18.77
#